data_6cb5cd209733a6bebe0202f113066b42
#
_entry.id   6cb5cd209733a6bebe0202f113066b42
#
_cell.length_a   1.000
_cell.length_b   1.000
_cell.length_c   1.000
_cell.angle_alpha   90.00
_cell.angle_beta   90.00
_cell.angle_gamma   90.00
#
_symmetry.space_group_name_H-M   'P 1'
#
loop_
_entity.id
_entity.type
_entity.pdbx_description
1 polymer ?
#
loop_
_entity_poly.entity_id
_entity_poly.type
_entity_poly.pdbx_seq_one_letter_code
_entity_poly.pdbx_strand_id
1 'polypeptide(L)'
;MKIFRFLIVSLLFLICNTYASHAGVFSFKRDNQITSDTTTFVSPFHDDNERCLKCHGQGKYEYTNETLGRQVKALMCSERIVNEEEFYKSNHKSFSCTDCHSAEYVHFPHSGELRMEQKYNCIDCHGGDEKFAQYHFEEIETEYQQSTHFKLEEDGFTCWKCHDPHSYKINIRNKDNLKETISYDNAICLNCHSDFNHFQLLTDREEINIIKKHDWLPNQTSHFANVRCIECHTKINNNIPVAHLIKPKEEAVKLCNECHSKNSILMASLYKFESKAQRRDGFFNGIILNESYVIGANRNEYLNLFSLIIFIGVIGIIGIHIVFRISKNNKNY
;
A
#
# COMPACT_ATOMS: atom_id res chain seq x y z
N MET A 1 -29.32 -43.30 -27.53
CA MET A 1 -28.24 -42.93 -26.61
C MET A 1 -26.88 -42.67 -27.28
N LYS A 2 -26.46 -43.43 -28.28
CA LYS A 2 -25.16 -43.22 -28.98
C LYS A 2 -25.12 -41.93 -29.83
N ILE A 3 -26.19 -41.54 -30.49
CA ILE A 3 -26.28 -40.35 -31.35
C ILE A 3 -26.19 -39.04 -30.52
N PHE A 4 -26.77 -39.01 -29.33
CA PHE A 4 -26.74 -37.83 -28.46
C PHE A 4 -25.34 -37.54 -27.86
N ARG A 5 -24.57 -38.62 -27.58
CA ARG A 5 -23.16 -38.48 -27.18
C ARG A 5 -22.28 -37.93 -28.31
N PHE A 6 -22.54 -38.31 -29.54
CA PHE A 6 -21.80 -37.82 -30.69
C PHE A 6 -22.07 -36.35 -30.97
N LEU A 7 -23.29 -35.87 -30.79
CA LEU A 7 -23.65 -34.49 -30.95
C LEU A 7 -23.02 -33.56 -29.88
N ILE A 8 -22.95 -33.99 -28.63
CA ILE A 8 -22.31 -33.20 -27.54
C ILE A 8 -20.80 -33.12 -27.75
N VAL A 9 -20.16 -34.22 -28.13
CA VAL A 9 -18.71 -34.25 -28.40
C VAL A 9 -18.38 -33.42 -29.63
N SER A 10 -19.21 -33.46 -30.68
CA SER A 10 -19.03 -32.64 -31.88
C SER A 10 -19.23 -31.14 -31.60
N LEU A 11 -20.18 -30.79 -30.74
CA LEU A 11 -20.43 -29.39 -30.36
C LEU A 11 -19.27 -28.83 -29.49
N LEU A 12 -18.72 -29.63 -28.56
CA LEU A 12 -17.54 -29.29 -27.78
C LEU A 12 -16.29 -29.13 -28.66
N PHE A 13 -16.13 -29.98 -29.68
CA PHE A 13 -15.02 -29.88 -30.63
C PHE A 13 -15.12 -28.65 -31.54
N LEU A 14 -16.32 -28.26 -31.94
CA LEU A 14 -16.56 -27.02 -32.71
C LEU A 14 -16.27 -25.79 -31.88
N ILE A 15 -16.66 -25.77 -30.62
CA ILE A 15 -16.37 -24.66 -29.70
C ILE A 15 -14.85 -24.54 -29.42
N CYS A 16 -14.15 -25.69 -29.24
CA CYS A 16 -12.69 -25.66 -29.06
C CYS A 16 -11.92 -25.19 -30.30
N ASN A 17 -12.36 -25.53 -31.52
CA ASN A 17 -11.69 -25.10 -32.74
C ASN A 17 -11.92 -23.61 -33.09
N THR A 18 -13.04 -23.03 -32.70
CA THR A 18 -13.24 -21.58 -32.89
C THR A 18 -12.39 -20.74 -31.95
N TYR A 19 -12.01 -21.27 -30.78
CA TYR A 19 -11.08 -20.60 -29.88
C TYR A 19 -9.60 -20.72 -30.27
N ALA A 20 -9.22 -21.79 -30.98
CA ALA A 20 -7.84 -22.00 -31.40
C ALA A 20 -7.41 -21.15 -32.60
N SER A 21 -8.35 -20.67 -33.44
CA SER A 21 -8.04 -19.89 -34.64
C SER A 21 -7.90 -18.36 -34.41
N HIS A 22 -8.14 -17.88 -33.18
CA HIS A 22 -8.00 -16.44 -32.85
C HIS A 22 -6.87 -16.16 -31.87
N ALA A 23 -6.00 -17.14 -31.58
CA ALA A 23 -4.73 -16.87 -30.92
C ALA A 23 -3.72 -16.32 -31.94
N GLY A 24 -4.03 -15.17 -32.51
CA GLY A 24 -3.05 -14.35 -33.18
C GLY A 24 -1.99 -13.93 -32.16
N VAL A 25 -0.77 -14.43 -32.37
CA VAL A 25 0.42 -14.01 -31.65
C VAL A 25 0.59 -12.50 -31.87
N PHE A 26 0.00 -11.69 -31.01
CA PHE A 26 0.38 -10.30 -30.90
C PHE A 26 1.76 -10.24 -30.24
N SER A 27 2.78 -10.26 -31.11
CA SER A 27 4.12 -9.87 -30.72
C SER A 27 4.09 -8.36 -30.40
N PHE A 28 3.90 -8.05 -29.12
CA PHE A 28 4.16 -6.71 -28.63
C PHE A 28 5.68 -6.46 -28.72
N LYS A 29 6.10 -5.80 -29.80
CA LYS A 29 7.35 -5.09 -29.77
C LYS A 29 7.25 -4.04 -28.67
N ARG A 30 7.83 -4.35 -27.54
CA ARG A 30 8.08 -3.40 -26.47
C ARG A 30 9.23 -2.52 -26.99
N ASP A 31 8.92 -1.44 -27.69
CA ASP A 31 9.86 -0.34 -27.87
C ASP A 31 10.04 0.36 -26.52
N ASN A 32 10.76 -0.33 -25.63
CA ASN A 32 11.40 0.30 -24.50
C ASN A 32 12.67 0.99 -25.02
N GLN A 33 12.52 2.08 -25.74
CA GLN A 33 13.50 3.15 -25.64
C GLN A 33 13.18 3.94 -24.37
N ILE A 34 13.42 3.32 -23.20
CA ILE A 34 13.85 4.07 -22.05
C ILE A 34 15.26 4.54 -22.44
N THR A 35 15.35 5.71 -23.00
CA THR A 35 16.57 6.52 -22.88
C THR A 35 16.69 6.76 -21.37
N SER A 36 17.43 5.87 -20.71
CA SER A 36 17.96 6.13 -19.39
C SER A 36 18.97 7.27 -19.56
N ASP A 37 18.43 8.48 -19.57
CA ASP A 37 19.22 9.65 -19.20
C ASP A 37 19.43 9.50 -17.68
N THR A 38 20.35 8.58 -17.33
CA THR A 38 20.90 8.43 -16.00
C THR A 38 21.87 9.58 -15.77
N THR A 39 21.37 10.81 -15.79
CA THR A 39 21.98 11.85 -14.99
C THR A 39 21.66 11.46 -13.56
N THR A 40 22.59 10.75 -12.92
CA THR A 40 22.53 10.45 -11.49
C THR A 40 22.36 11.79 -10.80
N PHE A 41 21.18 11.97 -10.16
CA PHE A 41 20.94 13.18 -9.36
C PHE A 41 22.02 13.24 -8.30
N VAL A 42 22.80 14.30 -8.30
CA VAL A 42 23.76 14.60 -7.25
C VAL A 42 23.19 15.77 -6.44
N SER A 43 22.99 15.57 -5.16
CA SER A 43 22.54 16.64 -4.27
C SER A 43 23.55 17.78 -4.27
N PRO A 44 23.12 19.05 -4.30
CA PRO A 44 24.03 20.19 -4.16
C PRO A 44 24.73 20.22 -2.79
N PHE A 45 24.20 19.50 -1.79
CA PHE A 45 24.74 19.38 -0.43
C PHE A 45 25.39 18.01 -0.17
N HIS A 46 25.74 17.27 -1.21
CA HIS A 46 26.31 15.93 -1.05
C HIS A 46 27.53 15.93 -0.13
N ASP A 47 28.51 16.81 -0.37
CA ASP A 47 29.74 16.84 0.39
C ASP A 47 29.52 17.28 1.87
N ASP A 48 28.52 18.13 2.11
CA ASP A 48 28.14 18.53 3.47
C ASP A 48 27.44 17.39 4.19
N ASN A 49 26.54 16.68 3.51
CA ASN A 49 25.81 15.54 4.06
C ASN A 49 26.72 14.34 4.34
N GLU A 50 27.75 14.12 3.49
CA GLU A 50 28.76 13.08 3.69
C GLU A 50 29.44 13.17 5.06
N ARG A 51 29.67 14.37 5.56
CA ARG A 51 30.25 14.55 6.91
C ARG A 51 29.38 13.97 8.00
N CYS A 52 28.06 14.07 7.88
CA CYS A 52 27.09 13.48 8.80
C CYS A 52 26.94 11.97 8.57
N LEU A 53 26.82 11.57 7.30
CA LEU A 53 26.60 10.16 6.89
C LEU A 53 27.82 9.28 7.18
N LYS A 54 29.01 9.83 7.26
CA LYS A 54 30.21 9.11 7.69
C LYS A 54 30.03 8.41 9.05
N CYS A 55 29.21 8.98 9.94
CA CYS A 55 28.84 8.37 11.21
C CYS A 55 27.43 7.82 11.15
N HIS A 56 26.47 8.59 10.67
CA HIS A 56 25.06 8.25 10.67
C HIS A 56 24.62 7.32 9.51
N GLY A 57 25.45 7.12 8.49
CA GLY A 57 25.16 6.20 7.39
C GLY A 57 25.49 4.74 7.70
N GLN A 58 26.03 4.43 8.88
CA GLN A 58 26.51 3.08 9.20
C GLN A 58 26.39 2.73 10.69
N GLY A 59 26.34 1.43 10.99
CA GLY A 59 26.19 0.92 12.36
C GLY A 59 27.44 1.04 13.23
N LYS A 60 28.59 1.35 12.64
CA LYS A 60 29.87 1.52 13.36
C LYS A 60 30.59 2.72 12.80
N TYR A 61 31.11 3.54 13.68
CA TYR A 61 31.90 4.73 13.27
C TYR A 61 33.14 4.88 14.14
N GLU A 62 34.10 5.63 13.62
CA GLU A 62 35.37 5.96 14.31
C GLU A 62 35.47 7.46 14.47
N TYR A 63 35.93 7.88 15.64
CA TYR A 63 36.19 9.28 15.92
C TYR A 63 37.42 9.45 16.78
N THR A 64 38.05 10.63 16.72
CA THR A 64 39.14 11.00 17.59
C THR A 64 38.55 11.46 18.92
N ASN A 65 38.84 10.74 20.00
CA ASN A 65 38.50 11.19 21.34
C ASN A 65 39.60 12.10 21.86
N GLU A 66 39.32 13.36 21.98
CA GLU A 66 40.31 14.36 22.40
C GLU A 66 40.87 14.12 23.82
N THR A 67 40.01 13.64 24.73
CA THR A 67 40.41 13.33 26.10
C THR A 67 41.38 12.14 26.18
N LEU A 68 41.17 11.13 25.29
CA LEU A 68 42.01 9.96 25.25
C LEU A 68 43.18 10.09 24.27
N GLY A 69 43.22 11.13 23.43
CA GLY A 69 44.20 11.36 22.40
C GLY A 69 44.32 10.26 21.34
N ARG A 70 43.26 9.50 21.13
CA ARG A 70 43.26 8.34 20.20
C ARG A 70 41.94 8.15 19.47
N GLN A 71 42.01 7.40 18.37
CA GLN A 71 40.84 6.92 17.64
C GLN A 71 40.05 5.91 18.49
N VAL A 72 38.75 6.09 18.55
CA VAL A 72 37.80 5.23 19.25
C VAL A 72 36.75 4.75 18.27
N LYS A 73 36.43 3.45 18.36
CA LYS A 73 35.32 2.85 17.62
C LYS A 73 34.06 2.87 18.49
N ALA A 74 32.95 3.30 17.91
CA ALA A 74 31.67 3.32 18.58
C ALA A 74 30.58 2.68 17.70
N LEU A 75 29.50 2.26 18.34
CA LEU A 75 28.31 1.76 17.67
C LEU A 75 27.30 2.91 17.53
N MET A 76 26.70 3.03 16.33
CA MET A 76 25.58 3.90 16.12
C MET A 76 24.29 3.19 16.57
N CYS A 77 23.44 3.91 17.29
CA CYS A 77 22.10 3.43 17.61
C CYS A 77 21.30 3.22 16.31
N SER A 78 20.65 2.10 16.15
CA SER A 78 19.90 1.74 14.93
C SER A 78 18.89 2.80 14.50
N GLU A 79 18.24 3.44 15.47
CA GLU A 79 17.27 4.53 15.24
C GLU A 79 17.89 5.84 14.70
N ARG A 80 19.21 5.92 14.67
CA ARG A 80 19.96 7.08 14.18
C ARG A 80 20.75 6.80 12.93
N ILE A 81 20.58 5.62 12.36
CA ILE A 81 21.21 5.26 11.09
C ILE A 81 20.30 5.76 9.98
N VAL A 82 20.85 6.57 9.11
CA VAL A 82 20.22 7.05 7.89
C VAL A 82 20.70 6.20 6.73
N ASN A 83 19.79 5.57 6.02
CA ASN A 83 20.13 4.86 4.79
C ASN A 83 20.37 5.90 3.68
N GLU A 84 21.63 6.08 3.31
CA GLU A 84 22.08 7.06 2.31
C GLU A 84 21.38 6.88 0.98
N GLU A 85 21.28 5.64 0.48
CA GLU A 85 20.65 5.33 -0.79
C GLU A 85 19.17 5.71 -0.79
N GLU A 86 18.46 5.43 0.31
CA GLU A 86 17.04 5.79 0.45
C GLU A 86 16.85 7.30 0.63
N PHE A 87 17.78 7.98 1.33
CA PHE A 87 17.76 9.43 1.47
C PHE A 87 17.87 10.12 0.12
N TYR A 88 18.86 9.75 -0.71
CA TYR A 88 19.02 10.34 -2.04
C TYR A 88 17.95 9.91 -3.06
N LYS A 89 17.09 8.95 -2.72
CA LYS A 89 15.87 8.63 -3.46
C LYS A 89 14.62 9.29 -2.89
N SER A 90 14.71 9.93 -1.71
CA SER A 90 13.57 10.56 -1.03
C SER A 90 13.13 11.86 -1.72
N ASN A 91 11.98 12.37 -1.30
CA ASN A 91 11.50 13.67 -1.76
C ASN A 91 12.36 14.83 -1.23
N HIS A 92 13.09 14.61 -0.13
CA HIS A 92 13.95 15.60 0.51
C HIS A 92 15.43 15.48 0.12
N LYS A 93 15.76 14.70 -0.88
CA LYS A 93 17.13 14.45 -1.38
C LYS A 93 17.97 15.68 -1.72
N SER A 94 17.35 16.83 -1.92
CA SER A 94 18.01 18.10 -2.28
C SER A 94 18.35 18.96 -1.08
N PHE A 95 18.04 18.53 0.14
CA PHE A 95 18.31 19.29 1.35
C PHE A 95 19.66 18.94 1.98
N SER A 96 20.23 19.89 2.71
CA SER A 96 21.28 19.66 3.68
C SER A 96 20.71 19.02 4.94
N CYS A 97 21.47 18.18 5.63
CA CYS A 97 21.06 17.69 6.96
C CYS A 97 20.72 18.84 7.91
N THR A 98 21.45 19.95 7.83
CA THR A 98 21.24 21.13 8.67
C THR A 98 20.06 22.01 8.25
N ASP A 99 19.37 21.72 7.15
CA ASP A 99 18.11 22.39 6.83
C ASP A 99 16.96 21.92 7.74
N CYS A 100 17.10 20.72 8.33
CA CYS A 100 16.12 20.13 9.25
C CYS A 100 16.68 19.96 10.67
N HIS A 101 17.99 19.75 10.80
CA HIS A 101 18.70 19.61 12.06
C HIS A 101 19.47 20.90 12.39
N SER A 102 19.62 21.20 13.68
CA SER A 102 20.38 22.37 14.12
C SER A 102 21.80 22.41 13.51
N ALA A 103 22.23 23.59 13.10
CA ALA A 103 23.60 23.81 12.60
C ALA A 103 24.68 23.43 13.64
N GLU A 104 24.34 23.42 14.91
CA GLU A 104 25.25 23.04 16.00
C GLU A 104 25.70 21.58 15.91
N TYR A 105 24.93 20.69 15.19
CA TYR A 105 25.33 19.31 14.93
C TYR A 105 26.56 19.17 14.02
N VAL A 106 27.02 20.24 13.40
CA VAL A 106 28.30 20.23 12.64
C VAL A 106 29.50 19.97 13.54
N HIS A 107 29.41 20.30 14.84
CA HIS A 107 30.46 20.08 15.81
C HIS A 107 30.31 18.70 16.49
N PHE A 108 31.38 17.93 16.51
CA PHE A 108 31.42 16.62 17.20
C PHE A 108 32.42 16.72 18.38
N PRO A 109 32.13 16.17 19.57
CA PRO A 109 30.89 15.50 19.96
C PRO A 109 29.70 16.47 20.08
N HIS A 110 28.51 15.99 19.67
CA HIS A 110 27.29 16.79 19.77
C HIS A 110 26.90 17.03 21.24
N SER A 111 26.46 18.24 21.56
CA SER A 111 25.88 18.53 22.87
C SER A 111 24.61 17.70 23.10
N GLY A 112 24.46 17.16 24.31
CA GLY A 112 23.26 16.44 24.71
C GLY A 112 21.99 17.29 24.68
N GLU A 113 22.13 18.61 24.83
CA GLU A 113 21.05 19.60 24.83
C GLU A 113 20.36 19.69 23.45
N LEU A 114 21.10 19.47 22.36
CA LEU A 114 20.53 19.47 20.99
C LEU A 114 19.42 18.45 20.81
N ARG A 115 19.35 17.40 21.65
CA ARG A 115 18.26 16.42 21.61
C ARG A 115 16.93 16.99 22.09
N MET A 116 16.98 18.07 22.86
CA MET A 116 15.80 18.73 23.41
C MET A 116 15.28 19.82 22.49
N GLU A 117 16.00 20.14 21.42
CA GLU A 117 15.54 21.10 20.42
C GLU A 117 14.28 20.59 19.71
N GLN A 118 13.34 21.50 19.52
CA GLN A 118 12.11 21.20 18.78
C GLN A 118 12.45 20.90 17.33
N LYS A 119 11.97 19.77 16.85
CA LYS A 119 12.11 19.38 15.46
C LYS A 119 11.06 20.09 14.61
N TYR A 120 11.43 20.47 13.40
CA TYR A 120 10.48 21.00 12.42
C TYR A 120 9.38 19.95 12.11
N ASN A 121 8.15 20.43 12.04
CA ASN A 121 7.02 19.63 11.56
C ASN A 121 6.81 19.88 10.06
N CYS A 122 6.03 19.03 9.39
CA CYS A 122 5.75 19.16 7.95
C CYS A 122 5.13 20.52 7.61
N ILE A 123 4.22 21.00 8.48
CA ILE A 123 3.51 22.26 8.33
C ILE A 123 4.44 23.49 8.40
N ASP A 124 5.56 23.41 9.13
CA ASP A 124 6.49 24.52 9.25
C ASP A 124 7.11 24.93 7.90
N CYS A 125 7.23 23.96 6.99
CA CYS A 125 7.77 24.20 5.65
C CYS A 125 6.71 24.08 4.54
N HIS A 126 5.66 23.30 4.74
CA HIS A 126 4.66 23.01 3.72
C HIS A 126 3.31 23.71 3.95
N GLY A 127 3.11 24.37 5.07
CA GLY A 127 1.91 25.14 5.40
C GLY A 127 1.92 26.53 4.76
N GLY A 128 0.75 26.99 4.30
CA GLY A 128 0.56 28.37 3.81
C GLY A 128 1.22 28.73 2.48
N ASP A 129 1.92 27.83 1.81
CA ASP A 129 2.57 28.07 0.52
C ASP A 129 1.74 27.50 -0.63
N GLU A 130 1.34 28.35 -1.57
CA GLU A 130 0.58 27.97 -2.77
C GLU A 130 1.27 26.85 -3.58
N LYS A 131 2.59 26.79 -3.56
CA LYS A 131 3.38 25.73 -4.22
C LYS A 131 3.01 24.34 -3.70
N PHE A 132 2.67 24.25 -2.43
CA PHE A 132 2.32 22.99 -1.79
C PHE A 132 0.81 22.77 -1.59
N ALA A 133 -0.04 23.75 -1.95
CA ALA A 133 -1.49 23.69 -1.78
C ALA A 133 -2.14 22.43 -2.37
N GLN A 134 -1.59 21.92 -3.49
CA GLN A 134 -2.05 20.67 -4.12
C GLN A 134 -1.91 19.41 -3.23
N TYR A 135 -1.15 19.47 -2.16
CA TYR A 135 -0.91 18.36 -1.22
C TYR A 135 -1.82 18.39 -0.01
N HIS A 136 -2.52 19.53 0.23
CA HIS A 136 -3.51 19.70 1.30
C HIS A 136 -2.96 19.48 2.70
N PHE A 137 -1.77 19.98 3.01
CA PHE A 137 -1.09 19.75 4.29
C PHE A 137 -1.89 20.25 5.49
N GLU A 138 -2.58 21.38 5.38
CA GLU A 138 -3.42 21.94 6.45
C GLU A 138 -4.65 21.05 6.73
N GLU A 139 -5.25 20.48 5.68
CA GLU A 139 -6.36 19.55 5.84
C GLU A 139 -5.88 18.22 6.46
N ILE A 140 -4.70 17.75 6.06
CA ILE A 140 -4.05 16.56 6.63
C ILE A 140 -3.77 16.76 8.11
N GLU A 141 -3.22 17.91 8.49
CA GLU A 141 -2.96 18.25 9.89
C GLU A 141 -4.26 18.30 10.70
N THR A 142 -5.32 18.90 10.16
CA THR A 142 -6.64 18.96 10.80
C THR A 142 -7.22 17.54 11.01
N GLU A 143 -7.11 16.64 10.04
CA GLU A 143 -7.52 15.25 10.18
C GLU A 143 -6.67 14.49 11.20
N TYR A 144 -5.36 14.71 11.18
CA TYR A 144 -4.42 14.08 12.08
C TYR A 144 -4.70 14.45 13.55
N GLN A 145 -4.96 15.72 13.83
CA GLN A 145 -5.32 16.20 15.18
C GLN A 145 -6.60 15.57 15.72
N GLN A 146 -7.49 15.11 14.85
CA GLN A 146 -8.71 14.39 15.23
C GLN A 146 -8.50 12.86 15.33
N SER A 147 -7.35 12.37 14.93
CA SER A 147 -7.02 10.94 14.90
C SER A 147 -6.87 10.32 16.29
N THR A 148 -7.01 9.01 16.37
CA THR A 148 -6.80 8.25 17.61
C THR A 148 -5.37 8.39 18.12
N HIS A 149 -4.37 8.44 17.23
CA HIS A 149 -2.97 8.53 17.61
C HIS A 149 -2.65 9.86 18.29
N PHE A 150 -3.15 10.96 17.73
CA PHE A 150 -2.96 12.27 18.33
C PHE A 150 -3.60 12.40 19.72
N LYS A 151 -4.83 11.87 19.87
CA LYS A 151 -5.57 11.92 21.14
C LYS A 151 -4.99 11.07 22.26
N LEU A 152 -4.17 10.07 21.92
CA LEU A 152 -3.56 9.18 22.91
C LEU A 152 -2.26 9.75 23.47
N GLU A 153 -1.57 10.60 22.74
CA GLU A 153 -0.30 11.21 23.13
C GLU A 153 -0.23 12.65 22.61
N GLU A 154 -0.89 13.59 23.29
CA GLU A 154 -1.01 15.00 22.87
C GLU A 154 0.35 15.66 22.55
N ASP A 155 1.41 15.31 23.28
CA ASP A 155 2.72 15.93 23.13
C ASP A 155 3.77 15.09 22.39
N GLY A 156 3.49 13.84 22.06
CA GLY A 156 4.51 12.89 21.60
C GLY A 156 4.32 12.32 20.21
N PHE A 157 3.11 12.31 19.67
CA PHE A 157 2.82 11.69 18.40
C PHE A 157 2.81 12.72 17.27
N THR A 158 3.91 12.80 16.53
CA THR A 158 4.10 13.74 15.42
C THR A 158 4.08 12.99 14.07
N CYS A 159 4.08 13.74 12.97
CA CYS A 159 4.17 13.17 11.61
C CYS A 159 5.37 12.23 11.47
N TRP A 160 6.47 12.52 12.16
CA TRP A 160 7.72 11.73 12.14
C TRP A 160 7.61 10.35 12.78
N LYS A 161 6.57 10.08 13.54
CA LYS A 161 6.34 8.74 14.12
C LYS A 161 5.88 7.74 13.06
N CYS A 162 5.19 8.23 12.03
CA CYS A 162 4.70 7.41 10.92
C CYS A 162 5.56 7.56 9.66
N HIS A 163 6.04 8.78 9.40
CA HIS A 163 6.78 9.11 8.19
C HIS A 163 8.25 9.38 8.51
N ASP A 164 9.15 8.55 8.02
CA ASP A 164 10.58 8.85 8.09
C ASP A 164 10.95 9.87 7.01
N PRO A 165 11.39 11.08 7.40
CA PRO A 165 11.73 12.14 6.45
C PRO A 165 12.92 11.79 5.58
N HIS A 166 13.84 10.94 6.06
CA HIS A 166 15.02 10.55 5.33
C HIS A 166 14.72 9.59 4.17
N SER A 167 13.63 8.84 4.25
CA SER A 167 13.24 7.88 3.21
C SER A 167 11.87 8.19 2.58
N TYR A 168 11.23 9.30 2.96
CA TYR A 168 9.88 9.63 2.53
C TYR A 168 9.74 9.78 1.02
N LYS A 169 8.77 9.05 0.44
CA LYS A 169 8.43 9.07 -1.00
C LYS A 169 6.93 9.21 -1.18
N ILE A 170 6.51 10.02 -2.15
CA ILE A 170 5.10 10.11 -2.54
C ILE A 170 4.77 8.94 -3.48
N ASN A 171 4.45 7.77 -2.93
CA ASN A 171 4.20 6.57 -3.72
C ASN A 171 2.82 6.58 -4.40
N ILE A 172 1.81 7.14 -3.76
CA ILE A 172 0.44 7.12 -4.28
C ILE A 172 0.27 7.83 -5.62
N ARG A 173 1.19 8.73 -5.96
CA ARG A 173 1.18 9.48 -7.22
C ARG A 173 2.05 8.85 -8.30
N ASN A 174 3.01 8.00 -7.91
CA ASN A 174 3.89 7.23 -8.81
C ASN A 174 3.27 5.86 -9.06
N LYS A 175 2.42 5.76 -10.06
CA LYS A 175 1.37 4.76 -10.26
C LYS A 175 1.79 3.43 -10.86
N ASP A 176 3.05 3.19 -11.09
CA ASP A 176 3.46 2.06 -11.91
C ASP A 176 3.37 0.71 -11.18
N ASN A 177 3.29 0.72 -9.82
CA ASN A 177 3.15 -0.50 -9.04
C ASN A 177 2.27 -0.33 -7.79
N LEU A 178 0.98 -0.62 -7.95
CA LEU A 178 0.01 -0.52 -6.85
C LEU A 178 0.36 -1.42 -5.65
N LYS A 179 0.91 -2.61 -5.89
CA LYS A 179 1.31 -3.54 -4.81
C LYS A 179 2.46 -2.98 -3.97
N GLU A 180 3.40 -2.31 -4.61
CA GLU A 180 4.48 -1.62 -3.92
C GLU A 180 3.97 -0.46 -3.05
N THR A 181 3.04 0.32 -3.58
CA THR A 181 2.37 1.39 -2.82
C THR A 181 1.65 0.84 -1.59
N ILE A 182 0.88 -0.24 -1.74
CA ILE A 182 0.17 -0.89 -0.63
C ILE A 182 1.17 -1.41 0.41
N SER A 183 2.23 -2.08 -0.04
CA SER A 183 3.27 -2.61 0.86
C SER A 183 3.97 -1.51 1.63
N TYR A 184 4.32 -0.41 0.96
CA TYR A 184 4.94 0.74 1.59
C TYR A 184 4.02 1.41 2.62
N ASP A 185 2.78 1.69 2.26
CA ASP A 185 1.82 2.33 3.15
C ASP A 185 1.48 1.44 4.36
N ASN A 186 1.36 0.12 4.16
CA ASN A 186 1.14 -0.81 5.25
C ASN A 186 2.37 -0.94 6.16
N ALA A 187 3.58 -0.86 5.62
CA ALA A 187 4.80 -0.92 6.42
C ALA A 187 4.89 0.23 7.43
N ILE A 188 4.36 1.41 7.10
CA ILE A 188 4.27 2.54 8.03
C ILE A 188 3.53 2.14 9.32
N CYS A 189 2.40 1.47 9.19
CA CYS A 189 1.62 1.00 10.34
C CYS A 189 2.31 -0.17 11.05
N LEU A 190 2.86 -1.09 10.26
CA LEU A 190 3.45 -2.33 10.75
C LEU A 190 4.76 -2.10 11.52
N ASN A 191 5.47 -1.01 11.30
CA ASN A 191 6.65 -0.63 12.08
C ASN A 191 6.38 -0.61 13.59
N CYS A 192 5.17 -0.23 13.99
CA CYS A 192 4.75 -0.29 15.40
C CYS A 192 3.82 -1.47 15.65
N HIS A 193 2.80 -1.66 14.80
CA HIS A 193 1.74 -2.63 15.03
C HIS A 193 2.13 -4.10 14.77
N SER A 194 3.30 -4.38 14.20
CA SER A 194 3.85 -5.74 14.11
C SER A 194 5.14 -5.95 14.93
N ASP A 195 5.74 -4.87 15.41
CA ASP A 195 6.93 -4.91 16.26
C ASP A 195 6.54 -4.67 17.72
N PHE A 196 6.55 -5.75 18.50
CA PHE A 196 6.20 -5.71 19.90
C PHE A 196 7.11 -4.80 20.73
N ASN A 197 8.40 -4.81 20.47
CA ASN A 197 9.35 -3.99 21.22
C ASN A 197 9.15 -2.51 20.94
N HIS A 198 8.95 -2.16 19.67
CA HIS A 198 8.71 -0.78 19.28
C HIS A 198 7.38 -0.27 19.85
N PHE A 199 6.34 -1.10 19.83
CA PHE A 199 5.04 -0.76 20.40
C PHE A 199 5.10 -0.53 21.91
N GLN A 200 5.80 -1.38 22.66
CA GLN A 200 5.95 -1.24 24.12
C GLN A 200 6.69 0.03 24.54
N LEU A 201 7.54 0.59 23.68
CA LEU A 201 8.18 1.88 23.93
C LEU A 201 7.21 3.06 23.88
N LEU A 202 6.04 2.87 23.29
CA LEU A 202 5.04 3.91 23.04
C LEU A 202 3.77 3.74 23.88
N THR A 203 3.55 2.59 24.52
CA THR A 203 2.32 2.34 25.28
C THR A 203 2.48 1.17 26.26
N ASP A 204 1.79 1.27 27.38
CA ASP A 204 1.69 0.18 28.39
C ASP A 204 0.67 -0.91 28.02
N ARG A 205 0.08 -0.87 26.83
CA ARG A 205 -0.89 -1.87 26.39
C ARG A 205 -0.23 -3.23 26.15
N GLU A 206 -0.97 -4.27 26.50
CA GLU A 206 -0.54 -5.65 26.23
C GLU A 206 -0.51 -5.96 24.73
N GLU A 207 0.21 -7.00 24.40
CA GLU A 207 0.53 -7.61 23.11
C GLU A 207 -0.33 -7.21 21.90
N ILE A 208 0.33 -6.72 20.85
CA ILE A 208 -0.27 -6.59 19.51
C ILE A 208 -0.12 -7.91 18.77
N ASN A 209 -1.23 -8.49 18.40
CA ASN A 209 -1.26 -9.56 17.42
C ASN A 209 -2.26 -9.19 16.32
N ILE A 210 -1.73 -8.61 15.23
CA ILE A 210 -2.57 -8.15 14.10
C ILE A 210 -3.41 -9.28 13.55
N ILE A 211 -2.85 -10.46 13.35
CA ILE A 211 -3.56 -11.62 12.80
C ILE A 211 -4.74 -12.00 13.69
N LYS A 212 -4.52 -12.08 15.01
CA LYS A 212 -5.57 -12.41 15.96
C LYS A 212 -6.64 -11.31 16.08
N LYS A 213 -6.24 -10.05 15.96
CA LYS A 213 -7.20 -8.91 16.01
C LYS A 213 -8.07 -8.82 14.76
N HIS A 214 -7.65 -9.45 13.67
CA HIS A 214 -8.38 -9.51 12.40
C HIS A 214 -8.92 -10.92 12.09
N ASP A 215 -9.13 -11.79 13.08
CA ASP A 215 -9.63 -13.17 12.90
C ASP A 215 -11.03 -13.22 12.23
N TRP A 216 -11.81 -12.14 12.36
CA TRP A 216 -13.08 -11.96 11.66
C TRP A 216 -12.93 -11.77 10.14
N LEU A 217 -11.71 -11.39 9.63
CA LEU A 217 -11.46 -11.11 8.22
C LEU A 217 -11.04 -12.38 7.49
N PRO A 218 -11.83 -12.89 6.52
CA PRO A 218 -11.44 -14.05 5.74
C PRO A 218 -10.25 -13.71 4.83
N ASN A 219 -9.40 -14.70 4.53
CA ASN A 219 -8.25 -14.54 3.63
C ASN A 219 -7.37 -13.31 3.95
N GLN A 220 -6.99 -13.14 5.22
CA GLN A 220 -6.23 -12.01 5.72
C GLN A 220 -5.00 -11.68 4.87
N THR A 221 -4.24 -12.70 4.45
CA THR A 221 -3.04 -12.53 3.61
C THR A 221 -3.37 -11.81 2.30
N SER A 222 -4.47 -12.18 1.65
CA SER A 222 -4.91 -11.52 0.42
C SER A 222 -5.36 -10.08 0.66
N HIS A 223 -6.09 -9.83 1.76
CA HIS A 223 -6.52 -8.48 2.10
C HIS A 223 -5.32 -7.58 2.39
N PHE A 224 -4.39 -8.00 3.24
CA PHE A 224 -3.21 -7.19 3.59
C PHE A 224 -2.25 -6.98 2.41
N ALA A 225 -2.24 -7.88 1.42
CA ALA A 225 -1.45 -7.70 0.20
C ALA A 225 -2.07 -6.76 -0.83
N ASN A 226 -3.40 -6.53 -0.78
CA ASN A 226 -4.13 -5.78 -1.81
C ASN A 226 -4.91 -4.57 -1.27
N VAL A 227 -4.93 -4.36 0.06
CA VAL A 227 -5.66 -3.26 0.71
C VAL A 227 -4.76 -2.59 1.74
N ARG A 228 -4.75 -1.27 1.76
CA ARG A 228 -4.01 -0.52 2.78
C ARG A 228 -4.76 -0.56 4.11
N CYS A 229 -4.02 -0.55 5.22
CA CYS A 229 -4.59 -0.47 6.57
C CYS A 229 -5.55 0.72 6.72
N ILE A 230 -5.19 1.85 6.14
CA ILE A 230 -5.97 3.09 6.18
C ILE A 230 -7.32 2.98 5.48
N GLU A 231 -7.53 2.06 4.53
CA GLU A 231 -8.84 1.91 3.87
C GLU A 231 -9.94 1.46 4.84
N CYS A 232 -9.58 0.71 5.87
CA CYS A 232 -10.50 0.28 6.91
C CYS A 232 -10.43 1.18 8.15
N HIS A 233 -9.26 1.75 8.45
CA HIS A 233 -9.00 2.47 9.69
C HIS A 233 -9.09 3.99 9.57
N THR A 234 -9.45 4.56 8.42
CA THR A 234 -9.68 5.99 8.27
C THR A 234 -11.09 6.30 7.75
N LYS A 235 -11.46 7.57 7.80
CA LYS A 235 -12.63 8.09 7.09
C LYS A 235 -12.17 8.57 5.72
N ILE A 236 -12.82 8.09 4.66
CA ILE A 236 -12.51 8.54 3.30
C ILE A 236 -12.85 10.03 3.17
N ASN A 237 -11.87 10.78 2.70
CA ASN A 237 -12.04 12.17 2.31
C ASN A 237 -11.84 12.27 0.78
N ASN A 238 -12.83 12.81 0.09
CA ASN A 238 -12.78 12.92 -1.37
C ASN A 238 -11.78 13.98 -1.86
N ASN A 239 -11.38 14.91 -1.00
CA ASN A 239 -10.49 16.02 -1.32
C ASN A 239 -9.01 15.64 -1.14
N ILE A 240 -8.73 14.74 -0.21
CA ILE A 240 -7.35 14.33 0.14
C ILE A 240 -7.06 12.94 -0.44
N PRO A 241 -5.91 12.75 -1.12
CA PRO A 241 -5.53 11.45 -1.68
C PRO A 241 -5.34 10.34 -0.65
N VAL A 242 -4.90 10.71 0.56
CA VAL A 242 -4.66 9.79 1.69
C VAL A 242 -5.25 10.42 2.95
N ALA A 243 -6.24 9.75 3.54
CA ALA A 243 -6.90 10.20 4.76
C ALA A 243 -6.02 9.96 5.99
N HIS A 244 -5.98 10.94 6.90
CA HIS A 244 -5.18 10.91 8.14
C HIS A 244 -6.04 10.86 9.42
N LEU A 245 -7.36 10.89 9.29
CA LEU A 245 -8.28 10.66 10.41
C LEU A 245 -8.32 9.17 10.77
N ILE A 246 -7.31 8.71 11.48
CA ILE A 246 -7.23 7.30 11.93
C ILE A 246 -8.22 7.09 13.06
N LYS A 247 -9.12 6.14 12.85
CA LYS A 247 -10.21 5.80 13.73
C LYS A 247 -9.81 4.76 14.77
N PRO A 248 -10.49 4.73 15.93
CA PRO A 248 -10.37 3.61 16.85
C PRO A 248 -10.86 2.31 16.19
N LYS A 249 -10.38 1.17 16.69
CA LYS A 249 -10.70 -0.16 16.11
C LYS A 249 -12.19 -0.49 16.07
N GLU A 250 -12.97 0.11 16.94
CA GLU A 250 -14.42 -0.06 17.02
C GLU A 250 -15.14 0.54 15.82
N GLU A 251 -14.58 1.62 15.26
CA GLU A 251 -15.11 2.36 14.12
C GLU A 251 -14.50 1.93 12.77
N ALA A 252 -13.59 0.97 12.80
CA ALA A 252 -13.01 0.44 11.58
C ALA A 252 -14.05 -0.24 10.69
N VAL A 253 -13.88 -0.16 9.38
CA VAL A 253 -14.78 -0.79 8.40
C VAL A 253 -14.68 -2.30 8.51
N LYS A 254 -15.81 -2.97 8.81
CA LYS A 254 -15.90 -4.43 8.97
C LYS A 254 -16.91 -5.08 8.03
N LEU A 255 -17.68 -4.27 7.29
CA LEU A 255 -18.72 -4.76 6.40
C LEU A 255 -18.12 -5.08 5.02
N CYS A 256 -18.22 -6.33 4.60
CA CYS A 256 -17.66 -6.79 3.32
C CYS A 256 -18.22 -6.02 2.10
N ASN A 257 -19.48 -5.60 2.16
CA ASN A 257 -20.15 -4.89 1.09
C ASN A 257 -19.63 -3.45 0.89
N GLU A 258 -18.97 -2.84 1.87
CA GLU A 258 -18.34 -1.52 1.72
C GLU A 258 -17.22 -1.57 0.64
N CYS A 259 -16.49 -2.67 0.58
CA CYS A 259 -15.44 -2.89 -0.41
C CYS A 259 -15.90 -3.74 -1.59
N HIS A 260 -16.73 -4.77 -1.36
CA HIS A 260 -17.17 -5.75 -2.35
C HIS A 260 -18.53 -5.40 -2.98
N SER A 261 -18.79 -4.12 -3.23
CA SER A 261 -20.02 -3.63 -3.84
C SER A 261 -19.77 -2.70 -5.04
N LYS A 262 -20.83 -2.33 -5.75
CA LYS A 262 -20.75 -1.37 -6.87
C LYS A 262 -20.19 0.00 -6.45
N ASN A 263 -20.42 0.39 -5.20
CA ASN A 263 -19.95 1.65 -4.60
C ASN A 263 -18.80 1.44 -3.62
N SER A 264 -17.87 0.57 -4.00
CA SER A 264 -16.70 0.26 -3.17
C SER A 264 -15.95 1.50 -2.70
N ILE A 265 -15.64 1.56 -1.41
CA ILE A 265 -14.82 2.62 -0.83
C ILE A 265 -13.41 2.66 -1.43
N LEU A 266 -12.87 1.50 -1.86
CA LEU A 266 -11.56 1.41 -2.50
C LEU A 266 -11.51 2.17 -3.83
N MET A 267 -12.66 2.36 -4.48
CA MET A 267 -12.72 3.11 -5.74
C MET A 267 -12.70 4.63 -5.51
N ALA A 268 -13.01 5.08 -4.31
CA ALA A 268 -12.89 6.49 -3.96
C ALA A 268 -11.46 6.86 -3.54
N SER A 269 -10.68 5.90 -3.11
CA SER A 269 -9.32 6.07 -2.60
C SER A 269 -8.25 5.43 -3.50
N LEU A 270 -7.79 4.24 -3.16
CA LEU A 270 -6.67 3.53 -3.77
C LEU A 270 -6.84 3.28 -5.28
N TYR A 271 -8.01 2.79 -5.69
CA TYR A 271 -8.28 2.39 -7.07
C TYR A 271 -8.87 3.49 -7.96
N LYS A 272 -9.03 4.71 -7.45
CA LYS A 272 -9.63 5.83 -8.19
C LYS A 272 -8.93 6.10 -9.54
N PHE A 273 -7.64 6.11 -9.53
CA PHE A 273 -6.83 6.38 -10.71
C PHE A 273 -6.74 5.17 -11.63
N GLU A 274 -6.56 3.99 -11.07
CA GLU A 274 -6.48 2.74 -11.82
C GLU A 274 -7.77 2.46 -12.57
N SER A 275 -8.94 2.65 -11.93
CA SER A 275 -10.22 2.48 -12.60
C SER A 275 -10.48 3.49 -13.71
N LYS A 276 -9.86 4.67 -13.65
CA LYS A 276 -9.95 5.67 -14.73
C LYS A 276 -9.10 5.26 -15.93
N ALA A 277 -7.90 4.72 -15.69
CA ALA A 277 -7.04 4.16 -16.72
C ALA A 277 -7.68 2.94 -17.39
N GLN A 278 -8.19 2.00 -16.59
CA GLN A 278 -8.90 0.81 -17.08
C GLN A 278 -10.10 1.13 -17.96
N ARG A 279 -10.88 2.14 -17.61
CA ARG A 279 -12.01 2.61 -18.46
C ARG A 279 -11.57 3.18 -19.80
N ARG A 280 -10.36 3.73 -19.86
CA ARG A 280 -9.78 4.23 -21.11
C ARG A 280 -9.32 3.08 -22.01
N ASP A 281 -8.77 2.01 -21.43
CA ASP A 281 -8.16 0.89 -22.16
C ASP A 281 -9.15 -0.26 -22.43
N GLY A 282 -10.42 -0.12 -22.03
CA GLY A 282 -11.52 -1.01 -22.37
C GLY A 282 -11.86 -2.08 -21.33
N PHE A 283 -12.95 -2.79 -21.60
CA PHE A 283 -13.62 -3.72 -20.68
C PHE A 283 -12.74 -4.91 -20.22
N PHE A 284 -11.93 -5.46 -21.11
CA PHE A 284 -11.13 -6.67 -20.80
C PHE A 284 -10.05 -6.42 -19.76
N ASN A 285 -9.41 -5.27 -19.76
CA ASN A 285 -8.38 -4.95 -18.77
C ASN A 285 -8.94 -4.83 -17.35
N GLY A 286 -10.15 -4.30 -17.20
CA GLY A 286 -10.82 -4.21 -15.91
C GLY A 286 -11.14 -5.57 -15.27
N ILE A 287 -11.35 -6.62 -16.10
CA ILE A 287 -11.61 -7.99 -15.61
C ILE A 287 -10.31 -8.66 -15.18
N ILE A 288 -9.25 -8.53 -15.97
CA ILE A 288 -7.97 -9.22 -15.76
C ILE A 288 -7.26 -8.66 -14.52
N LEU A 289 -7.38 -7.36 -14.26
CA LEU A 289 -6.73 -6.69 -13.14
C LEU A 289 -7.49 -6.85 -11.81
N ASN A 290 -8.73 -7.32 -11.84
CA ASN A 290 -9.52 -7.59 -10.64
C ASN A 290 -9.30 -9.04 -10.21
N GLU A 291 -8.24 -9.32 -9.46
CA GLU A 291 -7.83 -10.65 -9.02
C GLU A 291 -8.85 -11.35 -8.09
N SER A 292 -9.82 -10.62 -7.54
CA SER A 292 -10.84 -11.19 -6.66
C SER A 292 -12.24 -10.95 -7.17
N TYR A 293 -12.87 -12.04 -7.65
CA TYR A 293 -14.27 -12.04 -8.00
C TYR A 293 -15.12 -12.61 -6.87
N VAL A 294 -16.05 -11.81 -6.36
CA VAL A 294 -17.03 -12.24 -5.36
C VAL A 294 -18.41 -12.22 -6.00
N ILE A 295 -19.04 -13.41 -6.12
CA ILE A 295 -20.36 -13.55 -6.72
C ILE A 295 -21.39 -12.66 -6.00
N GLY A 296 -22.12 -11.84 -6.78
CA GLY A 296 -23.14 -10.93 -6.23
C GLY A 296 -22.63 -9.62 -5.65
N ALA A 297 -21.31 -9.51 -5.34
CA ALA A 297 -20.71 -8.29 -4.81
C ALA A 297 -19.80 -7.57 -5.83
N ASN A 298 -19.48 -8.21 -6.94
CA ASN A 298 -18.63 -7.64 -7.95
C ASN A 298 -19.36 -6.54 -8.76
N ARG A 299 -18.61 -5.54 -9.17
CA ARG A 299 -19.08 -4.41 -10.00
C ARG A 299 -19.52 -4.78 -11.41
N ASN A 300 -19.02 -5.89 -11.91
CA ASN A 300 -19.18 -6.28 -13.30
C ASN A 300 -20.54 -6.98 -13.50
N GLU A 301 -21.50 -6.28 -14.11
CA GLU A 301 -22.84 -6.80 -14.37
C GLU A 301 -22.83 -8.03 -15.30
N TYR A 302 -21.90 -8.07 -16.26
CA TYR A 302 -21.78 -9.20 -17.17
C TYR A 302 -21.24 -10.47 -16.46
N LEU A 303 -20.26 -10.33 -15.58
CA LEU A 303 -19.77 -11.47 -14.79
C LEU A 303 -20.84 -12.00 -13.85
N ASN A 304 -21.62 -11.11 -13.24
CA ASN A 304 -22.76 -11.52 -12.41
C ASN A 304 -23.83 -12.25 -13.24
N LEU A 305 -24.14 -11.74 -14.44
CA LEU A 305 -25.07 -12.39 -15.35
C LEU A 305 -24.57 -13.76 -15.81
N PHE A 306 -23.29 -13.89 -16.20
CA PHE A 306 -22.68 -15.16 -16.58
C PHE A 306 -22.67 -16.17 -15.43
N SER A 307 -22.36 -15.73 -14.21
CA SER A 307 -22.42 -16.57 -13.03
C SER A 307 -23.83 -17.11 -12.78
N LEU A 308 -24.85 -16.26 -12.95
CA LEU A 308 -26.25 -16.66 -12.83
C LEU A 308 -26.65 -17.68 -13.91
N ILE A 309 -26.24 -17.44 -15.16
CA ILE A 309 -26.52 -18.37 -16.28
C ILE A 309 -25.88 -19.74 -16.03
N ILE A 310 -24.61 -19.76 -15.59
CA ILE A 310 -23.91 -21.01 -15.26
C ILE A 310 -24.63 -21.74 -14.13
N PHE A 311 -25.02 -21.05 -13.08
CA PHE A 311 -25.73 -21.61 -11.94
C PHE A 311 -27.07 -22.23 -12.36
N ILE A 312 -27.89 -21.50 -13.14
CA ILE A 312 -29.15 -22.03 -13.69
C ILE A 312 -28.91 -23.23 -14.59
N GLY A 313 -27.88 -23.21 -15.44
CA GLY A 313 -27.49 -24.31 -16.29
C GLY A 313 -27.14 -25.57 -15.50
N VAL A 314 -26.34 -25.44 -14.44
CA VAL A 314 -25.98 -26.58 -13.57
C VAL A 314 -27.22 -27.16 -12.88
N ILE A 315 -28.10 -26.34 -12.34
CA ILE A 315 -29.36 -26.80 -11.71
C ILE A 315 -30.24 -27.48 -12.75
N GLY A 316 -30.34 -26.92 -13.96
CA GLY A 316 -31.10 -27.54 -15.07
C GLY A 316 -30.57 -28.90 -15.43
N ILE A 317 -29.27 -29.11 -15.57
CA ILE A 317 -28.65 -30.40 -15.86
C ILE A 317 -28.93 -31.41 -14.74
N ILE A 318 -28.80 -30.99 -13.47
CA ILE A 318 -29.11 -31.85 -12.33
C ILE A 318 -30.59 -32.23 -12.33
N GLY A 319 -31.51 -31.31 -12.57
CA GLY A 319 -32.93 -31.54 -12.65
C GLY A 319 -33.28 -32.55 -13.76
N ILE A 320 -32.74 -32.36 -14.95
CA ILE A 320 -32.89 -33.29 -16.08
C ILE A 320 -32.37 -34.69 -15.73
N HIS A 321 -31.20 -34.76 -15.09
CA HIS A 321 -30.63 -36.04 -14.67
C HIS A 321 -31.52 -36.75 -13.66
N ILE A 322 -32.09 -36.03 -12.68
CA ILE A 322 -33.02 -36.56 -11.68
C ILE A 322 -34.28 -37.11 -12.39
N VAL A 323 -34.90 -36.33 -13.30
CA VAL A 323 -36.06 -36.77 -14.05
C VAL A 323 -35.80 -38.05 -14.87
N PHE A 324 -34.67 -38.13 -15.60
CA PHE A 324 -34.26 -39.32 -16.31
C PHE A 324 -34.05 -40.52 -15.39
N ARG A 325 -33.52 -40.32 -14.21
CA ARG A 325 -33.28 -41.37 -13.22
C ARG A 325 -34.60 -41.91 -12.67
N ILE A 326 -35.55 -41.04 -12.34
CA ILE A 326 -36.88 -41.42 -11.87
C ILE A 326 -37.67 -42.18 -12.99
N SER A 327 -37.67 -41.60 -14.21
CA SER A 327 -38.35 -42.23 -15.37
C SER A 327 -37.79 -43.61 -15.73
N LYS A 328 -36.49 -43.83 -15.56
CA LYS A 328 -35.88 -45.13 -15.78
C LYS A 328 -36.24 -46.13 -14.69
N ASN A 329 -36.35 -45.72 -13.44
CA ASN A 329 -36.76 -46.57 -12.33
C ASN A 329 -38.22 -47.02 -12.47
N ASN A 330 -39.12 -46.13 -12.92
CA ASN A 330 -40.54 -46.45 -13.14
C ASN A 330 -40.79 -47.40 -14.35
N LYS A 331 -39.80 -47.61 -15.23
CA LYS A 331 -39.90 -48.55 -16.35
C LYS A 331 -39.44 -49.97 -15.98
N ASN A 332 -38.86 -50.16 -14.82
CA ASN A 332 -38.35 -51.45 -14.35
C ASN A 332 -39.29 -52.10 -13.28
N TYR A 333 -40.45 -51.53 -13.09
CA TYR A 333 -41.60 -52.11 -12.39
C TYR A 333 -42.74 -52.29 -13.40
#